data_42456cce5ba9bd1111ebcca8a0fe5539
#
_entry.id   42456cce5ba9bd1111ebcca8a0fe5539
#
_cell.length_a   1.000
_cell.length_b   1.000
_cell.length_c   1.000
_cell.angle_alpha   90.00
_cell.angle_beta   90.00
_cell.angle_gamma   90.00
#
_symmetry.space_group_name_H-M   'P 1'
#
loop_
_entity.id
_entity.type
_entity.pdbx_description
1 polymer ?
#
loop_
_entity_poly.entity_id
_entity_poly.type
_entity_poly.pdbx_seq_one_letter_code
_entity_poly.pdbx_strand_id
1 'polypeptide(L)'
;MNLLGFGGNKMVKMVGNFEVKDWAHWKKMFDEHSGPREGAGIKTNYVGNELENPNKVHIVMETPAADSMQKFMQNPENAKVIAESGHKQETTVMSVCSD
;
A
#
# COMPACT_ATOMS: atom_id res chain seq x y z
N MET A 1 -26.93 -2.13 -7.29
CA MET A 1 -27.10 -1.84 -6.55
C MET A 1 -26.95 -1.58 -5.65
N ASN A 2 -26.76 -1.46 -5.62
CA ASN A 2 -26.71 -1.27 -4.58
C ASN A 2 -27.39 -0.93 -4.14
N LEU A 3 -27.95 -1.32 -4.45
CA LEU A 3 -28.64 -1.05 -3.91
C LEU A 3 -28.69 -0.85 -2.88
N LEU A 4 -28.66 -1.21 -2.83
CA LEU A 4 -28.68 -1.01 -1.73
C LEU A 4 -28.01 -0.36 -0.98
N GLY A 5 -27.71 -0.22 -1.55
CA GLY A 5 -27.00 0.59 -1.10
C GLY A 5 -26.35 0.78 -0.37
N PHE A 6 -26.50 0.69 -0.09
CA PHE A 6 -25.67 0.94 0.81
C PHE A 6 -24.43 0.59 0.38
N GLY A 7 -24.29 0.36 -0.78
CA GLY A 7 -23.09 0.08 -1.38
C GLY A 7 -22.07 1.13 -1.36
N GLY A 8 -22.37 2.28 -0.89
CA GLY A 8 -21.39 3.35 -0.81
C GLY A 8 -20.17 3.06 0.05
N ASN A 9 -20.20 1.96 0.81
CA ASN A 9 -19.09 1.61 1.67
C ASN A 9 -18.16 0.58 1.08
N LYS A 10 -18.27 0.32 -0.21
CA LYS A 10 -17.39 -0.63 -0.85
C LYS A 10 -15.95 -0.12 -0.84
N MET A 11 -15.05 -0.96 -0.36
CA MET A 11 -13.62 -0.71 -0.41
C MET A 11 -13.07 -1.09 -1.78
N VAL A 12 -11.90 -0.56 -2.10
CA VAL A 12 -11.18 -0.90 -3.31
C VAL A 12 -9.97 -1.72 -2.92
N LYS A 13 -9.60 -2.70 -3.74
CA LYS A 13 -8.38 -3.47 -3.53
C LYS A 13 -7.25 -2.90 -4.35
N MET A 14 -6.12 -2.73 -3.71
CA MET A 14 -4.88 -2.36 -4.39
C MET A 14 -3.98 -3.58 -4.35
N VAL A 15 -3.65 -4.11 -5.52
CA VAL A 15 -2.82 -5.32 -5.65
C VAL A 15 -1.59 -4.96 -6.44
N GLY A 16 -0.41 -5.16 -5.85
CA GLY A 16 0.76 -4.75 -6.56
C GLY A 16 2.07 -5.31 -6.03
N ASN A 17 3.13 -4.85 -6.67
CA ASN A 17 4.48 -5.26 -6.29
C ASN A 17 5.45 -4.15 -6.64
N PHE A 18 6.62 -4.21 -5.99
CA PHE A 18 7.68 -3.23 -6.21
C PHE A 18 8.97 -3.78 -5.61
N GLU A 19 10.08 -3.13 -5.95
CA GLU A 19 11.37 -3.50 -5.38
C GLU A 19 11.78 -2.53 -4.29
N VAL A 20 12.53 -3.04 -3.33
CA VAL A 20 13.09 -2.24 -2.24
C VAL A 20 14.61 -2.47 -2.20
N LYS A 21 15.32 -1.57 -1.54
CA LYS A 21 16.77 -1.69 -1.42
C LYS A 21 17.15 -2.81 -0.46
N ASP A 22 16.37 -2.98 0.60
CA ASP A 22 16.60 -4.00 1.61
C ASP A 22 15.29 -4.34 2.29
N TRP A 23 14.89 -5.60 2.20
CA TRP A 23 13.59 -6.04 2.74
C TRP A 23 13.46 -5.80 4.24
N ALA A 24 14.49 -6.15 5.02
CA ALA A 24 14.40 -6.06 6.48
C ALA A 24 14.19 -4.59 6.91
N HIS A 25 14.94 -3.69 6.31
CA HIS A 25 14.82 -2.26 6.60
C HIS A 25 13.45 -1.74 6.17
N TRP A 26 13.03 -2.10 4.95
CA TRP A 26 11.74 -1.65 4.42
C TRP A 26 10.59 -2.16 5.29
N LYS A 27 10.62 -3.44 5.65
CA LYS A 27 9.52 -4.04 6.42
C LYS A 27 9.41 -3.41 7.80
N LYS A 28 10.55 -3.13 8.43
CA LYS A 28 10.56 -2.46 9.73
C LYS A 28 9.89 -1.09 9.63
N MET A 29 10.28 -0.29 8.65
CA MET A 29 9.71 1.04 8.49
C MET A 29 8.24 0.97 8.09
N PHE A 30 7.87 0.00 7.26
CA PHE A 30 6.48 -0.20 6.88
C PHE A 30 5.62 -0.49 8.11
N ASP A 31 6.09 -1.39 8.97
CA ASP A 31 5.34 -1.74 10.18
C ASP A 31 5.23 -0.55 11.14
N GLU A 32 6.29 0.20 11.29
CA GLU A 32 6.30 1.37 12.18
C GLU A 32 5.40 2.49 11.67
N HIS A 33 5.07 2.49 10.38
CA HIS A 33 4.27 3.53 9.76
C HIS A 33 2.80 3.11 9.61
N SER A 34 2.35 2.14 10.40
CA SER A 34 0.97 1.63 10.30
C SER A 34 -0.06 2.66 10.75
N GLY A 35 0.27 3.49 11.74
CA GLY A 35 -0.67 4.48 12.27
C GLY A 35 -1.21 5.43 11.20
N PRO A 36 -0.33 6.10 10.43
CA PRO A 36 -0.81 6.97 9.36
C PRO A 36 -1.66 6.25 8.31
N ARG A 37 -1.31 4.99 7.98
CA ARG A 37 -2.13 4.23 7.03
C ARG A 37 -3.51 3.97 7.58
N GLU A 38 -3.60 3.53 8.83
CA GLU A 38 -4.88 3.26 9.47
C GLU A 38 -5.71 4.54 9.58
N GLY A 39 -5.06 5.65 9.90
CA GLY A 39 -5.73 6.94 9.97
C GLY A 39 -6.30 7.38 8.63
N ALA A 40 -5.73 6.92 7.52
CA ALA A 40 -6.22 7.21 6.18
C ALA A 40 -7.23 6.16 5.69
N GLY A 41 -7.57 5.19 6.52
CA GLY A 41 -8.51 4.13 6.14
C GLY A 41 -7.90 3.04 5.29
N ILE A 42 -6.57 2.98 5.21
CA ILE A 42 -5.86 2.00 4.40
C ILE A 42 -5.55 0.77 5.25
N LYS A 43 -6.03 -0.38 4.81
CA LYS A 43 -5.85 -1.65 5.51
C LYS A 43 -4.95 -2.54 4.67
N THR A 44 -3.94 -3.15 5.31
CA THR A 44 -3.05 -4.09 4.64
C THR A 44 -3.60 -5.50 4.82
N ASN A 45 -3.97 -6.14 3.72
CA ASN A 45 -4.47 -7.52 3.75
C ASN A 45 -3.34 -8.53 3.68
N TYR A 46 -2.26 -8.18 2.95
CA TYR A 46 -1.11 -9.06 2.77
C TYR A 46 0.12 -8.23 2.42
N VAL A 47 1.25 -8.60 2.95
CA VAL A 47 2.54 -8.07 2.52
C VAL A 47 3.57 -9.17 2.70
N GLY A 48 4.40 -9.37 1.67
CA GLY A 48 5.43 -10.39 1.71
C GLY A 48 6.46 -10.13 0.63
N ASN A 49 7.52 -10.94 0.63
CA ASN A 49 8.56 -10.83 -0.38
C ASN A 49 8.75 -12.18 -1.07
N GLU A 50 9.35 -12.12 -2.26
CA GLU A 50 9.57 -13.35 -3.03
C GLU A 50 10.69 -14.18 -2.42
N LEU A 51 10.51 -15.48 -2.44
CA LEU A 51 11.52 -16.40 -1.87
C LEU A 51 12.83 -16.30 -2.63
N GLU A 52 12.80 -16.16 -3.95
CA GLU A 52 14.00 -16.12 -4.77
C GLU A 52 14.54 -14.72 -4.97
N ASN A 53 13.73 -13.69 -4.70
CA ASN A 53 14.17 -12.31 -4.79
C ASN A 53 13.63 -11.57 -3.57
N PRO A 54 14.33 -11.64 -2.44
CA PRO A 54 13.80 -11.10 -1.18
C PRO A 54 13.53 -9.61 -1.17
N ASN A 55 14.07 -8.87 -2.12
CA ASN A 55 13.82 -7.43 -2.22
C ASN A 55 12.65 -7.10 -3.16
N LYS A 56 11.95 -8.13 -3.66
CA LYS A 56 10.73 -7.94 -4.44
C LYS A 56 9.55 -8.15 -3.51
N VAL A 57 8.77 -7.08 -3.31
CA VAL A 57 7.66 -7.06 -2.35
C VAL A 57 6.34 -7.19 -3.10
N HIS A 58 5.44 -7.99 -2.56
CA HIS A 58 4.07 -8.10 -3.04
C HIS A 58 3.13 -7.66 -1.93
N ILE A 59 2.12 -6.89 -2.28
CA ILE A 59 1.25 -6.28 -1.28
C ILE A 59 -0.19 -6.25 -1.78
N VAL A 60 -1.13 -6.45 -0.85
CA VAL A 60 -2.56 -6.27 -1.11
C VAL A 60 -3.10 -5.38 -0.02
N MET A 61 -3.73 -4.28 -0.41
CA MET A 61 -4.32 -3.33 0.53
C MET A 61 -5.76 -3.04 0.15
N GLU A 62 -6.55 -2.66 1.14
CA GLU A 62 -7.89 -2.13 0.92
C GLU A 62 -7.90 -0.66 1.25
N THR A 63 -8.55 0.13 0.40
CA THR A 63 -8.64 1.57 0.59
C THR A 63 -10.07 2.04 0.37
N PRO A 64 -10.46 3.17 0.97
CA PRO A 64 -11.83 3.68 0.80
C PRO A 64 -12.15 4.13 -0.63
N ALA A 65 -11.14 4.55 -1.39
CA ALA A 65 -11.35 5.06 -2.74
C ALA A 65 -10.15 4.73 -3.62
N ALA A 66 -10.36 4.80 -4.92
CA ALA A 66 -9.31 4.47 -5.89
C ALA A 66 -8.09 5.38 -5.78
N ASP A 67 -8.27 6.61 -5.32
CA ASP A 67 -7.17 7.59 -5.21
C ASP A 67 -6.62 7.71 -3.79
N SER A 68 -7.04 6.84 -2.86
CA SER A 68 -6.62 6.94 -1.47
C SER A 68 -5.10 6.83 -1.31
N MET A 69 -4.46 5.88 -2.00
CA MET A 69 -3.01 5.73 -1.91
C MET A 69 -2.28 6.91 -2.50
N GLN A 70 -2.78 7.45 -3.61
CA GLN A 70 -2.17 8.61 -4.23
C GLN A 70 -2.17 9.79 -3.27
N LYS A 71 -3.30 10.04 -2.62
CA LYS A 71 -3.40 11.13 -1.64
C LYS A 71 -2.49 10.88 -0.44
N PHE A 72 -2.44 9.64 0.03
CA PHE A 72 -1.58 9.27 1.14
C PHE A 72 -0.12 9.57 0.81
N MET A 73 0.32 9.18 -0.39
CA MET A 73 1.71 9.35 -0.81
C MET A 73 2.06 10.81 -1.13
N GLN A 74 1.07 11.65 -1.42
CA GLN A 74 1.29 13.06 -1.66
C GLN A 74 1.53 13.85 -0.38
N ASN A 75 1.16 13.31 0.78
CA ASN A 75 1.45 13.94 2.06
C ASN A 75 2.96 13.93 2.27
N PRO A 76 3.60 15.10 2.50
CA PRO A 76 5.07 15.17 2.59
C PRO A 76 5.67 14.28 3.66
N GLU A 77 5.00 14.10 4.79
CA GLU A 77 5.52 13.24 5.85
C GLU A 77 5.52 11.78 5.43
N ASN A 78 4.45 11.35 4.75
CA ASN A 78 4.38 9.98 4.25
C ASN A 78 5.38 9.75 3.12
N ALA A 79 5.51 10.72 2.23
CA ALA A 79 6.47 10.64 1.13
C ALA A 79 7.90 10.50 1.67
N LYS A 80 8.22 11.21 2.74
CA LYS A 80 9.54 11.14 3.34
C LYS A 80 9.82 9.75 3.91
N VAL A 81 8.86 9.17 4.63
CA VAL A 81 9.02 7.83 5.19
C VAL A 81 9.20 6.80 4.07
N ILE A 82 8.40 6.91 3.03
CA ILE A 82 8.49 5.99 1.89
C ILE A 82 9.86 6.09 1.24
N ALA A 83 10.36 7.30 1.05
CA ALA A 83 11.70 7.49 0.47
C ALA A 83 12.79 6.89 1.36
N GLU A 84 12.69 7.10 2.66
CA GLU A 84 13.69 6.59 3.62
C GLU A 84 13.63 5.08 3.77
N SER A 85 12.49 4.46 3.42
CA SER A 85 12.33 3.02 3.51
C SER A 85 13.10 2.25 2.44
N GLY A 86 13.58 2.93 1.41
CA GLY A 86 14.27 2.29 0.30
C GLY A 86 13.34 1.75 -0.76
N HIS A 87 12.08 2.17 -0.77
CA HIS A 87 11.12 1.79 -1.80
C HIS A 87 11.55 2.40 -3.13
N LYS A 88 11.80 1.54 -4.13
CA LYS A 88 12.15 1.98 -5.48
C LYS A 88 10.87 2.26 -6.24
N GLN A 89 10.39 3.50 -6.16
CA GLN A 89 9.05 3.85 -6.66
C GLN A 89 8.87 3.59 -8.15
N GLU A 90 9.95 3.73 -8.92
CA GLU A 90 9.90 3.50 -10.36
C GLU A 90 9.61 2.04 -10.72
N THR A 91 9.76 1.10 -9.78
CA THR A 91 9.49 -0.31 -10.01
C THR A 91 8.06 -0.71 -9.65
N THR A 92 7.27 0.23 -9.14
CA THR A 92 5.94 -0.07 -8.62
C THR A 92 4.96 -0.40 -9.75
N VAL A 93 4.31 -1.55 -9.62
CA VAL A 93 3.20 -1.96 -10.49
C VAL A 93 2.00 -2.18 -9.57
N MET A 94 0.94 -1.40 -9.78
CA MET A 94 -0.21 -1.45 -8.89
C MET A 94 -1.48 -1.51 -9.71
N SER A 95 -2.36 -2.46 -9.37
CA SER A 95 -3.66 -2.59 -9.99
C SER A 95 -4.73 -2.21 -8.98
N VAL A 96 -5.71 -1.43 -9.43
CA VAL A 96 -6.86 -1.06 -8.62
C VAL A 96 -7.99 -1.99 -9.01
N CYS A 97 -8.48 -2.74 -8.05
CA CYS A 97 -9.45 -3.80 -8.30
C CYS A 97 -10.70 -3.59 -7.44
N SER A 98 -11.78 -4.21 -7.88
CA SER A 98 -12.98 -4.24 -7.05
C SER A 98 -12.75 -5.13 -5.83
N ASP A 99 -13.45 -4.80 -4.79
CA ASP A 99 -13.38 -5.59 -3.56
C ASP A 99 -14.14 -6.91 -3.70
#